data_e6759cf4f966a367397af2d407250942
#
_entry.id   e6759cf4f966a367397af2d407250942
#
_cell.length_a   1.000
_cell.length_b   1.000
_cell.length_c   1.000
_cell.angle_alpha   90.00
_cell.angle_beta   90.00
_cell.angle_gamma   90.00
#
_symmetry.space_group_name_H-M   'P 1'
#
loop_
_entity.id
_entity.type
_entity.pdbx_description
1 polymer ?
#
loop_
_entity_poly.entity_id
_entity_poly.type
_entity_poly.pdbx_seq_one_letter_code
_entity_poly.pdbx_strand_id
1 'polypeptide(L)'
;ISALDVSIRAQVLNLMKKFQREKGVTYLFIAHDLSVVRFISDRIGVIYKGRIVEVAEAEELFNFPLHPYTHSLISAIPIPDPQLEKNKVQYVYDPSIHDYSTDKPEFVDIGHDHWIYGNKAEIEKYKALREKGELVKAVNIISPEETEKFAKARKTTEEAQAKKVAKDLEEFLQAPPHDTGSIWYTLVSFFLPILGLIGGAVFKHFHYKRNAKSCFKGAIRGFIVLGVILALFLLLLILAVI
;
A
#
# COMPACT_ATOMS: atom_id res chain seq x y z
N ILE A 1 9.66 0.94 2.71
CA ILE A 1 8.21 0.82 2.49
C ILE A 1 7.81 -0.62 2.14
N SER A 2 8.59 -1.36 1.36
CA SER A 2 8.28 -2.75 0.97
C SER A 2 8.16 -3.75 2.13
N ALA A 3 8.81 -3.50 3.26
CA ALA A 3 8.75 -4.34 4.46
C ALA A 3 7.57 -4.00 5.41
N LEU A 4 6.75 -3.01 5.07
CA LEU A 4 5.63 -2.59 5.89
C LEU A 4 4.36 -3.40 5.55
N ASP A 5 3.57 -3.66 6.58
CA ASP A 5 2.22 -4.18 6.44
C ASP A 5 1.36 -3.30 5.52
N VAL A 6 0.43 -3.90 4.77
CA VAL A 6 -0.37 -3.23 3.72
C VAL A 6 -1.09 -1.98 4.25
N SER A 7 -1.67 -2.05 5.45
CA SER A 7 -2.39 -0.91 6.03
C SER A 7 -1.46 0.24 6.44
N ILE A 8 -0.29 -0.09 6.98
CA ILE A 8 0.73 0.91 7.37
C ILE A 8 1.35 1.53 6.11
N ARG A 9 1.60 0.72 5.08
CA ARG A 9 2.09 1.19 3.78
C ARG A 9 1.16 2.23 3.17
N ALA A 10 -0.14 1.98 3.15
CA ALA A 10 -1.14 2.92 2.64
C ALA A 10 -1.15 4.24 3.43
N GLN A 11 -1.02 4.19 4.75
CA GLN A 11 -0.93 5.39 5.59
C GLN A 11 0.31 6.23 5.27
N VAL A 12 1.48 5.58 5.12
CA VAL A 12 2.73 6.28 4.77
C VAL A 12 2.63 6.93 3.39
N LEU A 13 2.09 6.22 2.38
CA LEU A 13 1.92 6.75 1.03
C LEU A 13 0.98 7.96 1.01
N ASN A 14 -0.13 7.90 1.76
CA ASN A 14 -1.05 9.03 1.90
C ASN A 14 -0.40 10.23 2.60
N LEU A 15 0.43 9.97 3.62
CA LEU A 15 1.20 11.03 4.29
C LEU A 15 2.21 11.68 3.35
N MET A 16 2.92 10.90 2.52
CA MET A 16 3.83 11.42 1.50
C MET A 16 3.10 12.29 0.49
N LYS A 17 1.94 11.85 -0.04
CA LYS A 17 1.10 12.67 -0.94
C LYS A 17 0.60 13.94 -0.27
N LYS A 18 0.28 13.90 1.02
CA LYS A 18 -0.09 15.10 1.78
C LYS A 18 1.07 16.09 1.83
N PHE A 19 2.28 15.65 2.19
CA PHE A 19 3.46 16.52 2.20
C PHE A 19 3.79 17.07 0.82
N GLN A 20 3.65 16.28 -0.24
CA GLN A 20 3.82 16.76 -1.61
C GLN A 20 2.90 17.95 -1.90
N ARG A 21 1.62 17.83 -1.56
CA ARG A 21 0.63 18.90 -1.80
C ARG A 21 0.82 20.12 -0.91
N GLU A 22 1.10 19.93 0.39
CA GLU A 22 1.17 21.01 1.36
C GLU A 22 2.52 21.74 1.37
N LYS A 23 3.60 21.03 1.06
CA LYS A 23 4.98 21.54 1.15
C LYS A 23 5.68 21.68 -0.20
N GLY A 24 5.05 21.26 -1.31
CA GLY A 24 5.66 21.28 -2.64
C GLY A 24 6.89 20.36 -2.77
N VAL A 25 6.98 19.29 -1.97
CA VAL A 25 8.14 18.39 -1.98
C VAL A 25 8.11 17.51 -3.21
N THR A 26 9.22 17.35 -3.89
CA THR A 26 9.40 16.37 -4.96
C THR A 26 10.02 15.10 -4.41
N TYR A 27 9.49 13.94 -4.81
CA TYR A 27 10.02 12.64 -4.42
C TYR A 27 10.58 11.90 -5.63
N LEU A 28 11.76 11.29 -5.46
CA LEU A 28 12.22 10.20 -6.32
C LEU A 28 11.89 8.89 -5.60
N PHE A 29 10.96 8.13 -6.16
CA PHE A 29 10.46 6.90 -5.56
C PHE A 29 10.95 5.69 -6.37
N ILE A 30 11.73 4.80 -5.75
CA ILE A 30 12.23 3.57 -6.38
C ILE A 30 11.53 2.38 -5.73
N ALA A 31 10.80 1.62 -6.51
CA ALA A 31 10.08 0.46 -6.04
C ALA A 31 9.89 -0.57 -7.16
N HIS A 32 9.56 -1.80 -6.77
CA HIS A 32 9.23 -2.91 -7.67
C HIS A 32 7.72 -3.18 -7.73
N ASP A 33 6.94 -2.60 -6.82
CA ASP A 33 5.48 -2.74 -6.77
C ASP A 33 4.83 -1.68 -7.65
N LEU A 34 4.42 -2.08 -8.86
CA LEU A 34 3.85 -1.18 -9.85
C LEU A 34 2.54 -0.54 -9.39
N SER A 35 1.74 -1.21 -8.55
CA SER A 35 0.50 -0.64 -8.02
C SER A 35 0.79 0.53 -7.08
N VAL A 36 1.84 0.41 -6.26
CA VAL A 36 2.31 1.49 -5.40
C VAL A 36 2.87 2.64 -6.21
N VAL A 37 3.70 2.33 -7.22
CA VAL A 37 4.30 3.36 -8.10
C VAL A 37 3.21 4.13 -8.83
N ARG A 38 2.21 3.46 -9.42
CA ARG A 38 1.06 4.10 -10.08
C ARG A 38 0.31 5.05 -9.14
N PHE A 39 0.15 4.65 -7.86
CA PHE A 39 -0.58 5.46 -6.90
C PHE A 39 0.16 6.74 -6.49
N ILE A 40 1.50 6.68 -6.31
CA ILE A 40 2.25 7.78 -5.71
C ILE A 40 2.89 8.71 -6.74
N SER A 41 3.21 8.21 -7.93
CA SER A 41 4.02 8.93 -8.91
C SER A 41 3.16 9.70 -9.91
N ASP A 42 3.64 10.86 -10.31
CA ASP A 42 3.08 11.63 -11.43
C ASP A 42 3.68 11.14 -12.76
N ARG A 43 4.97 10.82 -12.76
CA ARG A 43 5.71 10.24 -13.90
C ARG A 43 6.43 8.97 -13.47
N ILE A 44 6.53 8.01 -14.37
CA ILE A 44 7.18 6.73 -14.13
C ILE A 44 8.27 6.49 -15.18
N GLY A 45 9.46 6.13 -14.70
CA GLY A 45 10.55 5.66 -15.54
C GLY A 45 10.79 4.17 -15.33
N VAL A 46 10.79 3.40 -16.41
CA VAL A 46 11.05 1.96 -16.39
C VAL A 46 12.51 1.72 -16.68
N ILE A 47 13.17 0.96 -15.81
CA ILE A 47 14.61 0.63 -15.92
C ILE A 47 14.77 -0.85 -16.24
N TYR A 48 15.51 -1.15 -17.30
CA TYR A 48 15.92 -2.50 -17.66
C TYR A 48 17.45 -2.59 -17.78
N LYS A 49 18.06 -3.52 -17.06
CA LYS A 49 19.53 -3.74 -17.03
C LYS A 49 20.33 -2.44 -16.90
N GLY A 50 19.89 -1.54 -15.98
CA GLY A 50 20.59 -0.28 -15.67
C GLY A 50 20.33 0.86 -16.67
N ARG A 51 19.42 0.69 -17.63
CA ARG A 51 19.06 1.71 -18.61
C ARG A 51 17.57 2.05 -18.51
N ILE A 52 17.25 3.33 -18.60
CA ILE A 52 15.85 3.76 -18.75
C ILE A 52 15.39 3.40 -20.16
N VAL A 53 14.31 2.61 -20.24
CA VAL A 53 13.75 2.14 -21.53
C VAL A 53 12.47 2.87 -21.89
N GLU A 54 11.73 3.40 -20.91
CA GLU A 54 10.49 4.13 -21.13
C GLU A 54 10.24 5.11 -19.98
N VAL A 55 9.75 6.32 -20.27
CA VAL A 55 9.30 7.31 -19.29
C VAL A 55 8.05 7.98 -19.80
N ALA A 56 6.99 8.00 -18.99
CA ALA A 56 5.78 8.74 -19.31
C ALA A 56 5.06 9.19 -18.01
N GLU A 57 3.99 9.95 -18.17
CA GLU A 57 3.00 10.15 -17.10
C GLU A 57 2.46 8.81 -16.63
N ALA A 58 2.14 8.68 -15.34
CA ALA A 58 1.76 7.40 -14.74
C ALA A 58 0.57 6.74 -15.46
N GLU A 59 -0.50 7.49 -15.72
CA GLU A 59 -1.68 6.94 -16.40
C GLU A 59 -1.40 6.66 -17.89
N GLU A 60 -0.58 7.49 -18.55
CA GLU A 60 -0.15 7.25 -19.94
C GLU A 60 0.64 5.95 -20.03
N LEU A 61 1.60 5.72 -19.15
CA LEU A 61 2.42 4.50 -19.15
C LEU A 61 1.58 3.23 -18.93
N PHE A 62 0.59 3.28 -18.05
CA PHE A 62 -0.27 2.13 -17.77
C PHE A 62 -1.29 1.86 -18.87
N ASN A 63 -1.78 2.91 -19.53
CA ASN A 63 -2.71 2.78 -20.64
C ASN A 63 -1.99 2.44 -21.96
N PHE A 64 -0.74 2.91 -22.10
CA PHE A 64 0.04 2.81 -23.33
C PHE A 64 1.50 2.38 -23.06
N PRO A 65 1.74 1.15 -22.54
CA PRO A 65 3.09 0.63 -22.38
C PRO A 65 3.67 0.24 -23.75
N LEU A 66 4.53 1.05 -24.31
CA LEU A 66 5.04 0.88 -25.68
C LEU A 66 6.25 -0.03 -25.73
N HIS A 67 7.17 0.13 -24.78
CA HIS A 67 8.33 -0.76 -24.76
C HIS A 67 7.93 -2.17 -24.35
N PRO A 68 8.35 -3.21 -25.07
CA PRO A 68 7.97 -4.59 -24.78
C PRO A 68 8.25 -5.05 -23.34
N TYR A 69 9.30 -4.54 -22.72
CA TYR A 69 9.60 -4.82 -21.33
C TYR A 69 8.56 -4.20 -20.37
N THR A 70 8.17 -2.95 -20.61
CA THR A 70 7.11 -2.28 -19.83
C THR A 70 5.80 -3.03 -19.93
N HIS A 71 5.47 -3.47 -21.14
CA HIS A 71 4.30 -4.30 -21.40
C HIS A 71 4.36 -5.62 -20.61
N SER A 72 5.51 -6.27 -20.59
CA SER A 72 5.73 -7.49 -19.78
C SER A 72 5.49 -7.22 -18.29
N LEU A 73 6.02 -6.14 -17.75
CA LEU A 73 5.84 -5.78 -16.33
C LEU A 73 4.37 -5.51 -15.99
N ILE A 74 3.67 -4.75 -16.81
CA ILE A 74 2.25 -4.41 -16.59
C ILE A 74 1.38 -5.64 -16.75
N SER A 75 1.66 -6.51 -17.74
CA SER A 75 0.95 -7.77 -17.90
C SER A 75 1.13 -8.74 -16.73
N ALA A 76 2.18 -8.59 -15.94
CA ALA A 76 2.43 -9.42 -14.77
C ALA A 76 1.66 -8.98 -13.52
N ILE A 77 1.03 -7.79 -13.50
CA ILE A 77 0.28 -7.30 -12.34
C ILE A 77 -0.93 -8.22 -12.10
N PRO A 78 -1.10 -8.81 -10.90
CA PRO A 78 -2.23 -9.68 -10.63
C PRO A 78 -3.57 -8.94 -10.73
N ILE A 79 -4.55 -9.58 -11.36
CA ILE A 79 -5.93 -9.09 -11.40
C ILE A 79 -6.65 -9.59 -10.16
N PRO A 80 -7.34 -8.72 -9.38
CA PRO A 80 -8.03 -9.14 -8.16
C PRO A 80 -9.15 -10.18 -8.37
N ASP A 81 -9.68 -10.29 -9.60
CA ASP A 81 -10.68 -11.27 -9.96
C ASP A 81 -10.02 -12.59 -10.38
N PRO A 82 -10.29 -13.71 -9.66
CA PRO A 82 -9.71 -15.02 -9.98
C PRO A 82 -10.14 -15.60 -11.34
N GLN A 83 -11.31 -15.21 -11.87
CA GLN A 83 -11.80 -15.68 -13.17
C GLN A 83 -11.04 -14.99 -14.31
N LEU A 84 -10.80 -13.70 -14.15
CA LEU A 84 -10.03 -12.90 -15.10
C LEU A 84 -8.56 -13.28 -15.07
N GLU A 85 -8.00 -13.51 -13.89
CA GLU A 85 -6.59 -13.90 -13.73
C GLU A 85 -6.28 -15.25 -14.39
N LYS A 86 -7.21 -16.23 -14.36
CA LYS A 86 -7.03 -17.52 -15.02
C LYS A 86 -6.92 -17.41 -16.55
N ASN A 87 -7.59 -16.44 -17.14
CA ASN A 87 -7.63 -16.24 -18.60
C ASN A 87 -6.61 -15.21 -19.08
N LYS A 88 -5.84 -14.64 -18.18
CA LYS A 88 -4.85 -13.62 -18.48
C LYS A 88 -3.66 -14.21 -19.22
N VAL A 89 -3.35 -13.64 -20.37
CA VAL A 89 -2.14 -13.96 -21.12
C VAL A 89 -1.00 -13.09 -20.62
N GLN A 90 -0.04 -13.71 -19.96
CA GLN A 90 1.16 -13.03 -19.50
C GLN A 90 2.14 -12.88 -20.66
N TYR A 91 2.56 -11.65 -20.93
CA TYR A 91 3.58 -11.38 -21.93
C TYR A 91 4.98 -11.52 -21.33
N VAL A 92 5.82 -12.35 -21.94
CA VAL A 92 7.21 -12.52 -21.52
C VAL A 92 8.12 -11.75 -22.46
N TYR A 93 8.88 -10.80 -21.92
CA TYR A 93 9.81 -10.01 -22.71
C TYR A 93 11.06 -10.81 -23.07
N ASP A 94 11.38 -10.85 -24.38
CA ASP A 94 12.62 -11.40 -24.90
C ASP A 94 13.47 -10.26 -25.49
N PRO A 95 14.64 -9.95 -24.92
CA PRO A 95 15.51 -8.89 -25.46
C PRO A 95 16.08 -9.16 -26.85
N SER A 96 16.00 -10.41 -27.36
CA SER A 96 16.48 -10.76 -28.72
C SER A 96 15.63 -10.15 -29.84
N ILE A 97 14.44 -9.63 -29.51
CA ILE A 97 13.58 -8.93 -30.49
C ILE A 97 14.18 -7.60 -30.98
N HIS A 98 15.14 -7.06 -30.24
CA HIS A 98 15.80 -5.81 -30.56
C HIS A 98 17.12 -6.09 -31.32
N ASP A 99 17.21 -5.59 -32.55
CA ASP A 99 18.47 -5.60 -33.30
C ASP A 99 19.07 -4.18 -33.34
N TYR A 100 20.10 -3.97 -32.57
CA TYR A 100 20.84 -2.71 -32.49
C TYR A 100 22.23 -2.77 -33.16
N SER A 101 22.46 -3.78 -33.99
CA SER A 101 23.75 -3.99 -34.66
C SER A 101 24.02 -2.95 -35.73
N THR A 102 23.01 -2.57 -36.48
CA THR A 102 23.10 -1.62 -37.60
C THR A 102 22.60 -0.22 -37.25
N ASP A 103 21.53 -0.11 -36.49
CA ASP A 103 20.90 1.14 -36.08
C ASP A 103 20.92 1.25 -34.55
N LYS A 104 21.68 2.24 -34.05
CA LYS A 104 21.85 2.44 -32.62
C LYS A 104 20.56 3.00 -32.00
N PRO A 105 20.14 2.46 -30.86
CA PRO A 105 18.94 2.94 -30.20
C PRO A 105 19.18 4.31 -29.56
N GLU A 106 18.18 5.15 -29.62
CA GLU A 106 18.14 6.48 -29.00
C GLU A 106 16.95 6.57 -28.04
N PHE A 107 17.00 7.52 -27.12
CA PHE A 107 15.91 7.83 -26.20
C PHE A 107 15.16 9.06 -26.74
N VAL A 108 13.95 8.86 -27.25
CA VAL A 108 13.22 9.84 -28.07
C VAL A 108 11.85 10.11 -27.47
N ASP A 109 11.42 11.37 -27.44
CA ASP A 109 10.04 11.75 -27.17
C ASP A 109 9.17 11.46 -28.39
N ILE A 110 8.11 10.67 -28.21
CA ILE A 110 7.16 10.32 -29.25
C ILE A 110 5.87 11.15 -29.18
N GLY A 111 5.86 12.19 -28.34
CA GLY A 111 4.71 13.02 -28.04
C GLY A 111 4.06 12.69 -26.70
N HIS A 112 3.30 13.64 -26.16
CA HIS A 112 2.64 13.55 -24.85
C HIS A 112 3.60 13.35 -23.66
N ASP A 113 4.83 13.88 -23.76
CA ASP A 113 5.91 13.67 -22.77
C ASP A 113 6.19 12.17 -22.51
N HIS A 114 6.00 11.34 -23.57
CA HIS A 114 6.23 9.91 -23.56
C HIS A 114 7.56 9.59 -24.26
N TRP A 115 8.54 9.23 -23.47
CA TRP A 115 9.91 8.96 -23.92
C TRP A 115 10.15 7.46 -24.00
N ILE A 116 10.73 7.00 -25.08
CA ILE A 116 11.00 5.58 -25.30
C ILE A 116 12.38 5.36 -25.92
N TYR A 117 13.01 4.26 -25.52
CA TYR A 117 14.30 3.81 -26.02
C TYR A 117 14.11 2.77 -27.12
N GLY A 118 14.66 3.03 -28.30
CA GLY A 118 14.59 2.14 -29.44
C GLY A 118 15.37 2.65 -30.63
N ASN A 119 15.54 1.80 -31.66
CA ASN A 119 16.09 2.23 -32.93
C ASN A 119 15.02 2.96 -33.78
N LYS A 120 15.41 3.55 -34.90
CA LYS A 120 14.49 4.37 -35.73
C LYS A 120 13.26 3.59 -36.18
N ALA A 121 13.43 2.34 -36.57
CA ALA A 121 12.32 1.49 -37.03
C ALA A 121 11.35 1.19 -35.86
N GLU A 122 11.85 0.93 -34.68
CA GLU A 122 11.04 0.71 -33.48
C GLU A 122 10.31 1.99 -33.07
N ILE A 123 10.98 3.14 -33.07
CA ILE A 123 10.37 4.44 -32.76
C ILE A 123 9.19 4.75 -33.70
N GLU A 124 9.37 4.55 -35.02
CA GLU A 124 8.28 4.75 -35.98
C GLU A 124 7.11 3.78 -35.74
N LYS A 125 7.41 2.52 -35.41
CA LYS A 125 6.39 1.53 -35.05
C LYS A 125 5.65 1.98 -33.77
N TYR A 126 6.35 2.47 -32.75
CA TYR A 126 5.73 2.93 -31.51
C TYR A 126 4.85 4.17 -31.70
N LYS A 127 5.30 5.13 -32.54
CA LYS A 127 4.48 6.27 -32.94
C LYS A 127 3.20 5.83 -33.64
N ALA A 128 3.32 4.95 -34.63
CA ALA A 128 2.17 4.44 -35.37
C ALA A 128 1.19 3.67 -34.48
N LEU A 129 1.69 2.89 -33.52
CA LEU A 129 0.86 2.22 -32.53
C LEU A 129 0.16 3.23 -31.63
N ARG A 130 0.82 4.29 -31.20
CA ARG A 130 0.26 5.33 -30.35
C ARG A 130 -0.85 6.13 -31.06
N GLU A 131 -0.65 6.47 -32.34
CA GLU A 131 -1.62 7.20 -33.16
C GLU A 131 -2.90 6.39 -33.43
N LYS A 132 -2.77 5.09 -33.67
CA LYS A 132 -3.92 4.19 -33.91
C LYS A 132 -4.78 4.00 -32.67
N GLY A 133 -4.32 4.36 -31.49
CA GLY A 133 -5.02 4.04 -30.24
C GLY A 133 -5.19 2.54 -29.99
N GLU A 134 -4.57 1.71 -30.86
CA GLU A 134 -4.59 0.25 -30.79
C GLU A 134 -3.63 -0.30 -29.73
N LEU A 135 -3.19 0.57 -28.85
CA LEU A 135 -2.28 0.20 -27.83
C LEU A 135 -2.93 -0.68 -26.82
N VAL A 136 -2.44 -1.83 -26.95
CA VAL A 136 -2.36 -2.87 -25.97
C VAL A 136 -3.50 -2.84 -24.96
N LYS A 137 -4.69 -3.07 -25.47
CA LYS A 137 -5.72 -3.76 -24.72
C LYS A 137 -5.26 -5.15 -24.22
N ALA A 138 -3.98 -5.30 -23.92
CA ALA A 138 -3.44 -6.47 -23.25
C ALA A 138 -3.87 -6.54 -21.78
N VAL A 139 -4.44 -5.47 -21.27
CA VAL A 139 -5.20 -5.46 -20.00
C VAL A 139 -6.71 -5.44 -20.26
N ASN A 140 -7.15 -5.29 -21.50
CA ASN A 140 -8.57 -5.27 -21.87
C ASN A 140 -9.13 -6.68 -22.11
N ILE A 141 -9.00 -7.52 -21.11
CA ILE A 141 -9.95 -8.62 -20.90
C ILE A 141 -11.15 -8.10 -20.08
N ILE A 142 -11.10 -6.86 -19.63
CA ILE A 142 -12.20 -6.21 -18.90
C ILE A 142 -12.97 -5.34 -19.89
N SER A 143 -14.27 -5.60 -20.03
CA SER A 143 -15.14 -4.78 -20.90
C SER A 143 -15.14 -3.31 -20.42
N PRO A 144 -15.43 -2.32 -21.29
CA PRO A 144 -15.53 -0.92 -20.87
C PRO A 144 -16.50 -0.72 -19.70
N GLU A 145 -17.59 -1.50 -19.66
CA GLU A 145 -18.58 -1.48 -18.58
C GLU A 145 -18.02 -2.01 -17.25
N GLU A 146 -17.20 -3.04 -17.30
CA GLU A 146 -16.53 -3.57 -16.12
C GLU A 146 -15.43 -2.64 -15.62
N THR A 147 -14.69 -1.99 -16.52
CA THR A 147 -13.71 -0.95 -16.17
C THR A 147 -14.38 0.20 -15.43
N GLU A 148 -15.58 0.61 -15.88
CA GLU A 148 -16.36 1.66 -15.21
C GLU A 148 -16.91 1.19 -13.85
N LYS A 149 -17.36 -0.04 -13.72
CA LYS A 149 -17.76 -0.65 -12.45
C LYS A 149 -16.60 -0.72 -11.45
N PHE A 150 -15.42 -1.15 -11.90
CA PHE A 150 -14.23 -1.19 -11.05
C PHE A 150 -13.74 0.20 -10.69
N ALA A 151 -13.79 1.17 -11.60
CA ALA A 151 -13.46 2.56 -11.29
C ALA A 151 -14.44 3.17 -10.26
N LYS A 152 -15.74 2.87 -10.37
CA LYS A 152 -16.74 3.29 -9.38
C LYS A 152 -16.52 2.59 -8.03
N ALA A 153 -16.33 1.28 -8.03
CA ALA A 153 -16.05 0.51 -6.81
C ALA A 153 -14.76 0.98 -6.13
N ARG A 154 -13.72 1.27 -6.90
CA ARG A 154 -12.45 1.82 -6.40
C ARG A 154 -12.65 3.20 -5.78
N LYS A 155 -13.37 4.12 -6.45
CA LYS A 155 -13.71 5.44 -5.88
C LYS A 155 -14.46 5.31 -4.57
N THR A 156 -15.47 4.45 -4.52
CA THR A 156 -16.27 4.22 -3.30
C THR A 156 -15.41 3.67 -2.16
N THR A 157 -14.49 2.74 -2.46
CA THR A 157 -13.56 2.18 -1.48
C THR A 157 -12.53 3.20 -1.02
N GLU A 158 -11.99 4.00 -1.94
CA GLU A 158 -11.03 5.08 -1.63
C GLU A 158 -11.69 6.18 -0.79
N GLU A 159 -12.93 6.56 -1.09
CA GLU A 159 -13.71 7.52 -0.30
C GLU A 159 -14.07 6.98 1.09
N ALA A 160 -14.43 5.71 1.20
CA ALA A 160 -14.70 5.06 2.48
C ALA A 160 -13.43 4.94 3.33
N GLN A 161 -12.30 4.59 2.72
CA GLN A 161 -11.00 4.55 3.39
C GLN A 161 -10.54 5.97 3.79
N ALA A 162 -10.69 6.96 2.91
CA ALA A 162 -10.37 8.35 3.21
C ALA A 162 -11.21 8.91 4.38
N LYS A 163 -12.52 8.61 4.41
CA LYS A 163 -13.40 8.96 5.54
C LYS A 163 -12.97 8.29 6.84
N LYS A 164 -12.59 7.00 6.78
CA LYS A 164 -12.11 6.28 7.95
C LYS A 164 -10.79 6.86 8.46
N VAL A 165 -9.83 7.12 7.57
CA VAL A 165 -8.53 7.73 7.92
C VAL A 165 -8.73 9.15 8.46
N ALA A 166 -9.61 9.95 7.86
CA ALA A 166 -9.94 11.29 8.36
C ALA A 166 -10.53 11.23 9.77
N LYS A 167 -11.45 10.29 10.02
CA LYS A 167 -12.04 10.08 11.34
C LYS A 167 -11.00 9.62 12.37
N ASP A 168 -10.14 8.68 12.01
CA ASP A 168 -9.06 8.20 12.88
C ASP A 168 -8.04 9.30 13.16
N LEU A 169 -7.78 10.19 12.19
CA LEU A 169 -6.91 11.34 12.33
C LEU A 169 -7.53 12.43 13.23
N GLU A 170 -8.82 12.73 13.05
CA GLU A 170 -9.54 13.64 13.95
C GLU A 170 -9.55 13.12 15.39
N GLU A 171 -9.81 11.83 15.57
CA GLU A 171 -9.74 11.20 16.90
C GLU A 171 -8.33 11.26 17.49
N PHE A 172 -7.30 11.12 16.65
CA PHE A 172 -5.90 11.27 17.09
C PHE A 172 -5.56 12.71 17.47
N LEU A 173 -6.00 13.69 16.70
CA LEU A 173 -5.74 15.12 16.94
C LEU A 173 -6.53 15.67 18.15
N GLN A 174 -7.71 15.11 18.43
CA GLN A 174 -8.53 15.47 19.58
C GLN A 174 -8.13 14.74 20.86
N ALA A 175 -7.29 13.70 20.75
CA ALA A 175 -6.78 13.01 21.92
C ALA A 175 -5.89 13.94 22.77
N PRO A 176 -6.05 13.97 24.09
CA PRO A 176 -5.18 14.75 24.95
C PRO A 176 -3.71 14.37 24.75
N PRO A 177 -2.76 15.33 24.84
CA PRO A 177 -1.34 15.10 24.52
C PRO A 177 -0.67 14.00 25.34
N HIS A 178 -1.25 13.61 26.48
CA HIS A 178 -0.76 12.54 27.34
C HIS A 178 -1.44 11.18 27.15
N ASP A 179 -2.38 11.04 26.19
CA ASP A 179 -3.06 9.77 25.92
C ASP A 179 -2.21 8.87 25.02
N THR A 180 -1.05 8.46 25.49
CA THR A 180 -0.06 7.69 24.74
C THR A 180 -0.40 6.20 24.63
N GLY A 181 -1.33 5.70 25.44
CA GLY A 181 -1.59 4.25 25.56
C GLY A 181 -0.37 3.47 26.03
N SER A 182 0.46 4.08 26.88
CA SER A 182 1.75 3.56 27.29
C SER A 182 1.70 2.13 27.82
N ILE A 183 2.70 1.32 27.44
CA ILE A 183 2.88 -0.05 27.94
C ILE A 183 3.02 -0.09 29.47
N TRP A 184 3.53 0.97 30.07
CA TRP A 184 3.67 1.09 31.51
C TRP A 184 2.34 1.00 32.25
N TYR A 185 1.26 1.60 31.72
CA TYR A 185 -0.07 1.46 32.31
C TYR A 185 -0.57 0.02 32.25
N THR A 186 -0.20 -0.73 31.22
CA THR A 186 -0.54 -2.14 31.10
C THR A 186 0.22 -2.97 32.13
N LEU A 187 1.53 -2.72 32.31
CA LEU A 187 2.37 -3.43 33.25
C LEU A 187 1.96 -3.17 34.71
N VAL A 188 1.82 -1.90 35.09
CA VAL A 188 1.38 -1.55 36.43
C VAL A 188 0.01 -2.14 36.77
N SER A 189 -0.93 -2.08 35.80
CA SER A 189 -2.27 -2.63 35.97
C SER A 189 -2.29 -4.16 35.99
N PHE A 190 -1.29 -4.82 35.44
CA PHE A 190 -1.13 -6.27 35.50
C PHE A 190 -0.72 -6.73 36.90
N PHE A 191 0.25 -6.03 37.53
CA PHE A 191 0.70 -6.38 38.86
C PHE A 191 -0.26 -5.93 39.97
N LEU A 192 -0.97 -4.84 39.76
CA LEU A 192 -1.95 -4.27 40.69
C LEU A 192 -3.31 -4.11 40.00
N PRO A 193 -4.05 -5.23 39.78
CA PRO A 193 -5.26 -5.21 38.96
C PRO A 193 -6.36 -4.25 39.45
N ILE A 194 -6.52 -4.09 40.74
CA ILE A 194 -7.50 -3.17 41.31
C ILE A 194 -7.15 -1.72 40.97
N LEU A 195 -5.88 -1.34 41.08
CA LEU A 195 -5.42 -0.01 40.69
C LEU A 195 -5.55 0.22 39.19
N GLY A 196 -5.39 -0.85 38.39
CA GLY A 196 -5.62 -0.81 36.95
C GLY A 196 -7.08 -0.53 36.57
N LEU A 197 -8.04 -1.10 37.29
CA LEU A 197 -9.45 -0.81 37.10
C LEU A 197 -9.79 0.64 37.48
N ILE A 198 -9.30 1.10 38.60
CA ILE A 198 -9.51 2.48 39.09
C ILE A 198 -8.87 3.46 38.07
N GLY A 199 -7.60 3.25 37.70
CA GLY A 199 -6.90 4.08 36.72
C GLY A 199 -7.59 4.10 35.38
N GLY A 200 -8.08 2.94 34.90
CA GLY A 200 -8.85 2.85 33.67
C GLY A 200 -10.16 3.66 33.72
N ALA A 201 -10.85 3.63 34.83
CA ALA A 201 -12.06 4.43 35.04
C ALA A 201 -11.78 5.93 35.07
N VAL A 202 -10.73 6.34 35.77
CA VAL A 202 -10.26 7.74 35.83
C VAL A 202 -9.88 8.23 34.44
N PHE A 203 -9.03 7.50 33.72
CA PHE A 203 -8.64 7.88 32.36
C PHE A 203 -9.82 7.94 31.40
N LYS A 204 -10.79 7.03 31.52
CA LYS A 204 -12.02 7.07 30.74
C LYS A 204 -12.86 8.31 31.05
N HIS A 205 -12.95 8.73 32.29
CA HIS A 205 -13.66 9.94 32.72
C HIS A 205 -13.04 11.20 32.10
N PHE A 206 -11.71 11.28 32.06
CA PHE A 206 -10.97 12.40 31.46
C PHE A 206 -10.72 12.25 29.93
N HIS A 207 -11.44 11.37 29.25
CA HIS A 207 -11.33 11.13 27.81
C HIS A 207 -9.98 10.58 27.30
N TYR A 208 -9.11 10.09 28.15
CA TYR A 208 -7.85 9.41 27.80
C TYR A 208 -8.10 7.96 27.39
N LYS A 209 -8.70 7.76 26.21
CA LYS A 209 -9.18 6.45 25.74
C LYS A 209 -8.08 5.38 25.65
N ARG A 210 -6.89 5.76 25.17
CA ARG A 210 -5.75 4.83 25.00
C ARG A 210 -5.20 4.38 26.34
N ASN A 211 -5.00 5.30 27.26
CA ASN A 211 -4.51 4.99 28.60
C ASN A 211 -5.52 4.14 29.37
N ALA A 212 -6.82 4.46 29.29
CA ALA A 212 -7.90 3.64 29.85
C ALA A 212 -7.88 2.20 29.31
N LYS A 213 -7.77 2.04 28.00
CA LYS A 213 -7.69 0.72 27.35
C LYS A 213 -6.47 -0.08 27.80
N SER A 214 -5.31 0.56 27.95
CA SER A 214 -4.08 -0.06 28.46
C SER A 214 -4.24 -0.53 29.91
N CYS A 215 -4.83 0.29 30.79
CA CYS A 215 -5.10 -0.06 32.18
C CYS A 215 -6.08 -1.25 32.29
N PHE A 216 -7.21 -1.22 31.59
CA PHE A 216 -8.18 -2.32 31.62
C PHE A 216 -7.59 -3.62 31.09
N LYS A 217 -6.80 -3.57 30.00
CA LYS A 217 -6.14 -4.74 29.43
C LYS A 217 -5.15 -5.37 30.41
N GLY A 218 -4.38 -4.55 31.12
CA GLY A 218 -3.45 -5.01 32.15
C GLY A 218 -4.18 -5.62 33.34
N ALA A 219 -5.21 -4.94 33.86
CA ALA A 219 -6.02 -5.40 34.99
C ALA A 219 -6.66 -6.76 34.74
N ILE A 220 -7.32 -6.95 33.58
CA ILE A 220 -7.97 -8.22 33.23
C ILE A 220 -6.96 -9.36 33.21
N ARG A 221 -5.79 -9.15 32.61
CA ARG A 221 -4.73 -10.16 32.57
C ARG A 221 -4.19 -10.47 33.97
N GLY A 222 -4.00 -9.45 34.79
CA GLY A 222 -3.57 -9.61 36.17
C GLY A 222 -4.54 -10.42 37.01
N PHE A 223 -5.84 -10.19 36.90
CA PHE A 223 -6.87 -10.99 37.59
C PHE A 223 -6.89 -12.46 37.16
N ILE A 224 -6.69 -12.73 35.88
CA ILE A 224 -6.61 -14.13 35.38
C ILE A 224 -5.42 -14.84 36.02
N VAL A 225 -4.24 -14.23 36.01
CA VAL A 225 -3.04 -14.82 36.59
C VAL A 225 -3.19 -15.04 38.09
N LEU A 226 -3.73 -14.05 38.82
CA LEU A 226 -3.98 -14.15 40.25
C LEU A 226 -4.97 -15.29 40.56
N GLY A 227 -6.02 -15.44 39.76
CA GLY A 227 -6.99 -16.51 39.88
C GLY A 227 -6.37 -17.90 39.71
N VAL A 228 -5.49 -18.06 38.70
CA VAL A 228 -4.75 -19.32 38.47
C VAL A 228 -3.82 -19.64 39.63
N ILE A 229 -3.09 -18.65 40.16
CA ILE A 229 -2.19 -18.85 41.31
C ILE A 229 -2.99 -19.27 42.54
N LEU A 230 -4.12 -18.62 42.81
CA LEU A 230 -5.00 -18.97 43.94
C LEU A 230 -5.56 -20.38 43.81
N ALA A 231 -5.99 -20.79 42.61
CA ALA A 231 -6.50 -22.12 42.34
C ALA A 231 -5.40 -23.20 42.57
N LEU A 232 -4.17 -22.94 42.10
CA LEU A 232 -3.03 -23.84 42.33
C LEU A 232 -2.68 -23.94 43.82
N PHE A 233 -2.73 -22.81 44.57
CA PHE A 233 -2.48 -22.79 46.00
C PHE A 233 -3.52 -23.59 46.75
N LEU A 234 -4.83 -23.44 46.42
CA LEU A 234 -5.91 -24.23 47.01
C LEU A 234 -5.74 -25.72 46.71
N LEU A 235 -5.35 -26.08 45.48
CA LEU A 235 -5.11 -27.47 45.09
C LEU A 235 -3.96 -28.08 45.93
N LEU A 236 -2.85 -27.32 46.15
CA LEU A 236 -1.75 -27.74 46.97
C LEU A 236 -2.15 -27.92 48.45
N LEU A 237 -2.99 -27.02 49.00
CA LEU A 237 -3.55 -27.15 50.34
C LEU A 237 -4.41 -28.42 50.47
N ILE A 238 -5.25 -28.72 49.50
CA ILE A 238 -6.07 -29.96 49.48
C ILE A 238 -5.17 -31.17 49.46
N LEU A 239 -4.12 -31.20 48.61
CA LEU A 239 -3.17 -32.31 48.51
C LEU A 239 -2.29 -32.46 49.77
N ALA A 240 -2.09 -31.40 50.55
CA ALA A 240 -1.33 -31.50 51.80
C ALA A 240 -2.16 -31.98 53.01
N VAL A 241 -3.49 -32.03 52.87
CA VAL A 241 -4.44 -32.50 53.91
C VAL A 241 -4.88 -33.93 53.70
N ILE A 242 -4.62 -34.49 52.49
CA ILE A 242 -4.86 -35.89 52.16
C ILE A 242 -3.56 -36.71 52.38
#